data_5870a2ef89967099622b0958fa4815d0
#
_entry.id   5870a2ef89967099622b0958fa4815d0
#
_cell.length_a   1.000
_cell.length_b   1.000
_cell.length_c   1.000
_cell.angle_alpha   90.00
_cell.angle_beta   90.00
_cell.angle_gamma   90.00
#
_symmetry.space_group_name_H-M   'P 1'
#
loop_
_entity.id
_entity.type
_entity.pdbx_description
1 polymer ?
#
loop_
_entity_poly.entity_id
_entity_poly.type
_entity_poly.pdbx_seq_one_letter_code
_entity_poly.pdbx_strand_id
1 'polypeptide(L)' 'MLTALREWSQKRSLRTMLKDPRSTRGFRSTGQLEKGIGADRSTTERLLLSIGARKAEGAEEWTLNPL' A
#
# COMPACT_ATOMS: atom_id res chain seq x y z
N MET A 1 3.64 17.86 12.16
CA MET A 1 4.72 17.04 12.69
C MET A 1 4.30 15.61 13.00
N LEU A 2 3.27 15.42 13.80
CA LEU A 2 2.73 14.08 14.04
C LEU A 2 2.27 13.40 12.76
N THR A 3 1.76 14.17 11.81
CA THR A 3 1.29 13.67 10.52
C THR A 3 2.43 13.04 9.71
N ALA A 4 3.60 13.69 9.71
CA ALA A 4 4.75 13.18 8.96
C ALA A 4 5.25 11.85 9.52
N LEU A 5 5.29 11.71 10.85
CA LEU A 5 5.70 10.46 11.49
C LEU A 5 4.69 9.36 11.21
N ARG A 6 3.40 9.68 11.24
CA ARG A 6 2.34 8.72 10.95
C ARG A 6 2.44 8.24 9.49
N GLU A 7 2.65 9.18 8.56
CA GLU A 7 2.79 8.82 7.15
C GLU A 7 4.01 7.94 6.91
N TRP A 8 5.13 8.25 7.55
CA TRP A 8 6.34 7.44 7.44
C TRP A 8 6.09 6.01 7.91
N SER A 9 5.42 5.87 9.05
CA SER A 9 5.08 4.57 9.61
C SER A 9 4.12 3.80 8.69
N GLN A 10 3.11 4.50 8.17
CA GLN A 10 2.14 3.91 7.26
C GLN A 10 2.80 3.46 5.96
N LYS A 11 3.69 4.27 5.40
CA LYS A 11 4.44 3.92 4.19
C LYS A 11 5.29 2.68 4.42
N ARG A 12 5.93 2.60 5.57
CA ARG A 12 6.74 1.43 5.92
C ARG A 12 5.89 0.18 6.03
N SER A 13 4.72 0.30 6.64
CA SER A 13 3.78 -0.80 6.75
C SER A 13 3.30 -1.27 5.38
N LEU A 14 2.98 -0.34 4.49
CA LEU A 14 2.56 -0.67 3.12
C LEU A 14 3.65 -1.43 2.37
N ARG A 15 4.90 -0.98 2.48
CA ARG A 15 6.02 -1.67 1.85
C ARG A 15 6.17 -3.09 2.38
N THR A 16 6.06 -3.26 3.69
CA THR A 16 6.16 -4.56 4.32
C THR A 16 5.04 -5.49 3.85
N MET A 17 3.81 -4.98 3.79
CA MET A 17 2.67 -5.76 3.34
C MET A 17 2.81 -6.18 1.88
N LEU A 18 3.28 -5.28 1.02
CA LEU A 18 3.44 -5.57 -0.41
C LEU A 18 4.60 -6.51 -0.68
N LYS A 19 5.60 -6.55 0.20
CA LYS A 19 6.75 -7.45 0.06
C LYS A 19 6.54 -8.78 0.77
N ASP A 20 5.43 -8.95 1.47
CA ASP A 20 5.14 -10.19 2.20
C ASP A 20 5.02 -11.35 1.20
N PRO A 21 5.77 -12.45 1.39
CA PRO A 21 5.68 -13.60 0.50
C PRO A 21 4.31 -14.27 0.50
N ARG A 22 3.46 -13.96 1.48
CA ARG A 22 2.08 -14.45 1.51
C ARG A 22 1.18 -13.71 0.52
N SER A 23 1.63 -12.57 0.02
CA SER A 23 0.86 -11.83 -0.98
C SER A 23 0.81 -12.61 -2.28
N THR A 24 -0.38 -12.76 -2.84
CA THR A 24 -0.55 -13.49 -4.10
C THR A 24 0.16 -12.73 -5.21
N ARG A 25 1.23 -13.32 -5.75
CA ARG A 25 2.04 -12.71 -6.82
C ARG A 25 2.56 -11.31 -6.49
N GLY A 26 2.68 -10.98 -5.21
CA GLY A 26 3.11 -9.67 -4.78
C GLY A 26 2.04 -8.59 -4.84
N PHE A 27 0.78 -8.98 -5.01
CA PHE A 27 -0.35 -8.04 -5.04
C PHE A 27 -1.15 -8.09 -3.74
N ARG A 28 -1.69 -6.95 -3.36
CA ARG A 28 -2.64 -6.86 -2.24
C ARG A 28 -3.78 -5.92 -2.61
N SER A 29 -4.98 -6.24 -2.16
CA SER A 29 -6.15 -5.40 -2.42
C SER A 29 -6.07 -4.10 -1.63
N THR A 30 -6.68 -3.05 -2.18
CA THR A 30 -6.75 -1.75 -1.51
C THR A 30 -7.40 -1.88 -0.14
N GLY A 31 -8.46 -2.67 -0.03
CA GLY A 31 -9.15 -2.89 1.24
C GLY A 31 -8.27 -3.49 2.32
N GLN A 32 -7.42 -4.45 1.97
CA GLN A 32 -6.48 -5.04 2.90
C GLN A 32 -5.43 -4.02 3.36
N LEU A 33 -4.96 -3.19 2.43
CA LEU A 33 -3.97 -2.16 2.74
C LEU A 33 -4.57 -1.08 3.64
N GLU A 34 -5.81 -0.68 3.38
CA GLU A 34 -6.52 0.28 4.23
C GLU A 34 -6.60 -0.20 5.68
N LYS A 35 -7.00 -1.45 5.86
CA LYS A 35 -7.11 -2.05 7.19
C LYS A 35 -5.76 -2.18 7.86
N GLY A 36 -4.73 -2.51 7.09
CA GLY A 36 -3.39 -2.69 7.62
C GLY A 36 -2.77 -1.42 8.17
N ILE A 37 -3.08 -0.27 7.58
CA ILE A 37 -2.51 1.01 8.01
C ILE A 37 -3.52 1.90 8.75
N GLY A 38 -4.79 1.47 8.83
CA GLY A 38 -5.81 2.23 9.53
C GLY A 38 -6.13 3.57 8.85
N ALA A 39 -6.09 3.61 7.53
CA ALA A 39 -6.36 4.83 6.76
C ALA A 39 -7.52 4.61 5.79
N ASP A 40 -8.10 5.71 5.31
CA ASP A 40 -9.16 5.63 4.32
C ASP A 40 -8.58 5.33 2.93
N ARG A 41 -9.45 5.10 1.96
CA ARG A 41 -9.04 4.75 0.60
C ARG A 41 -8.20 5.82 -0.07
N SER A 42 -8.62 7.08 0.01
CA SER A 42 -7.88 8.20 -0.60
C SER A 42 -6.48 8.31 -0.04
N THR A 43 -6.35 8.26 1.27
CA THR A 43 -5.06 8.34 1.94
C THR A 43 -4.19 7.15 1.55
N THR A 44 -4.76 5.95 1.55
CA THR A 44 -4.05 4.72 1.21
C THR A 44 -3.51 4.79 -0.22
N GLU A 45 -4.34 5.22 -1.18
CA GLU A 45 -3.91 5.34 -2.57
C GLU A 45 -2.80 6.38 -2.73
N ARG A 46 -2.92 7.52 -2.07
CA ARG A 46 -1.90 8.57 -2.10
C ARG A 46 -0.57 8.05 -1.58
N LEU A 47 -0.59 7.33 -0.47
CA LEU A 47 0.62 6.76 0.13
C LEU A 47 1.22 5.68 -0.75
N LEU A 48 0.39 4.85 -1.38
CA LEU A 48 0.85 3.81 -2.29
C LEU A 48 1.59 4.42 -3.48
N LEU A 49 1.04 5.46 -4.08
CA LEU A 49 1.71 6.16 -5.18
C LEU A 49 3.03 6.78 -4.71
N SER A 50 3.04 7.30 -3.49
CA SER A 50 4.23 7.93 -2.91
C SER A 50 5.40 6.95 -2.73
N ILE A 51 5.11 5.68 -2.43
CA ILE A 51 6.16 4.67 -2.27
C ILE A 51 6.52 3.96 -3.57
N GLY A 52 5.90 4.36 -4.68
CA GLY A 52 6.17 3.78 -5.98
C GLY A 52 5.38 2.52 -6.29
N ALA A 53 4.33 2.25 -5.53
CA ALA A 53 3.47 1.11 -5.81
C ALA A 53 2.65 1.36 -7.07
N ARG A 54 2.27 0.30 -7.74
CA ARG A 54 1.50 0.35 -8.98
C ARG A 54 0.21 -0.42 -8.82
N LYS A 55 -0.86 0.13 -9.39
CA LYS A 55 -2.17 -0.51 -9.39
C LYS A 55 -2.28 -1.43 -10.59
N ALA A 56 -2.79 -2.64 -10.38
CA ALA A 56 -3.01 -3.58 -11.46
C ALA A 56 -4.19 -3.12 -12.32
N GLU A 57 -4.06 -3.28 -13.63
CA GLU A 57 -5.16 -2.94 -14.54
C GLU A 57 -6.35 -3.87 -14.32
N GLY A 58 -7.52 -3.26 -14.21
CA GLY A 58 -8.77 -4.00 -14.07
C GLY A 58 -9.02 -4.61 -12.70
N ALA A 59 -8.17 -4.33 -11.72
CA ALA A 59 -8.33 -4.86 -10.37
C ALA A 59 -7.95 -3.81 -9.32
N GLU A 60 -8.56 -3.92 -8.14
CA GLU A 60 -8.26 -3.05 -7.01
C GLU A 60 -7.11 -3.61 -6.19
N GLU A 61 -6.00 -3.92 -6.86
CA GLU A 61 -4.82 -4.51 -6.25
C GLU A 61 -3.57 -3.70 -6.55
N TRP A 62 -2.64 -3.69 -5.60
CA TRP A 62 -1.40 -2.92 -5.71
C TRP A 62 -0.18 -3.81 -5.53
N THR A 63 0.92 -3.41 -6.17
CA THR A 63 2.19 -4.13 -6.08
C THR A 63 3.36 -3.14 -6.12
N LEU A 64 4.50 -3.55 -5.55
CA LEU A 64 5.76 -2.81 -5.69
C LEU A 64 6.59 -3.35 -6.84
N ASN A 65 6.21 -4.49 -7.39
CA ASN A 65 6.94 -5.09 -8.50
C ASN A 65 6.67 -4.32 -9.80
N PRO A 66 7.64 -4.26 -10.72
CA PRO A 66 7.39 -3.67 -12.03
C PRO A 66 6.28 -4.44 -12.77
N LEU A 67 5.42 -3.71 -13.43
CA LEU A 67 4.33 -4.32 -14.20
C LEU A 67 4.74 -4.55 -15.66
#